data_9c0b1856270744bd7d54afbc8bf454fe
#
_entry.id   9c0b1856270744bd7d54afbc8bf454fe
#
_cell.length_a   1.000
_cell.length_b   1.000
_cell.length_c   1.000
_cell.angle_alpha   90.00
_cell.angle_beta   90.00
_cell.angle_gamma   90.00
#
_symmetry.space_group_name_H-M   'P 1'
#
loop_
_entity.id
_entity.type
_entity.pdbx_description
1 polymer ?
#
loop_
_entity_poly.entity_id
_entity_poly.type
_entity_poly.pdbx_seq_one_letter_code
_entity_poly.pdbx_strand_id
1 'polypeptide(L)'
;MTFNSENLSIVFDLGTTEIKGAVMKNDGTLVQKVTQQNYTTVTDSNRHEQDAIFWWKAICSVSNKLCESHKIHSVIVTGQMQNLLLLNTKGSPLQEVILYSDQRSIEESEWLLQNSCYLDLVAKTGNEQGPTSLLAKLLWIKKHQPEIFSKTNCLLPGASDYV
;
A
#
# COMPACT_ATOMS: atom_id res chain seq x y z
N MET A 1 0.92 -23.91 23.39
CA MET A 1 1.97 -23.90 22.34
C MET A 1 3.20 -23.26 22.95
N THR A 2 4.25 -24.01 23.15
CA THR A 2 5.54 -23.46 23.59
C THR A 2 6.20 -22.83 22.39
N PHE A 3 6.28 -21.50 22.38
CA PHE A 3 7.05 -20.79 21.36
C PHE A 3 8.54 -21.12 21.55
N ASN A 4 9.14 -21.74 20.54
CA ASN A 4 10.57 -21.97 20.54
C ASN A 4 11.26 -20.62 20.36
N SER A 5 12.07 -20.19 21.33
CA SER A 5 12.78 -18.90 21.33
C SER A 5 13.81 -18.75 20.19
N GLU A 6 14.11 -19.84 19.48
CA GLU A 6 15.04 -19.86 18.34
C GLU A 6 14.38 -19.53 16.99
N ASN A 7 13.05 -19.45 16.92
CA ASN A 7 12.37 -19.13 15.67
C ASN A 7 12.53 -17.65 15.32
N LEU A 8 13.05 -17.39 14.13
CA LEU A 8 13.23 -16.04 13.59
C LEU A 8 12.14 -15.71 12.59
N SER A 9 11.63 -14.48 12.68
CA SER A 9 10.68 -13.90 11.73
C SER A 9 11.30 -12.72 10.99
N ILE A 10 11.02 -12.56 9.71
CA ILE A 10 11.24 -11.29 9.02
C ILE A 10 9.98 -10.46 9.14
N VAL A 11 10.14 -9.22 9.57
CA VAL A 11 9.06 -8.22 9.61
C VAL A 11 9.39 -7.13 8.61
N PHE A 12 8.47 -6.83 7.71
CA PHE A 12 8.57 -5.73 6.75
C PHE A 12 7.62 -4.60 7.11
N ASP A 13 8.11 -3.36 6.95
CA ASP A 13 7.33 -2.13 6.96
C ASP A 13 7.54 -1.39 5.64
N LEU A 14 6.53 -1.38 4.77
CA LEU A 14 6.53 -0.67 3.50
C LEU A 14 6.06 0.78 3.72
N GLY A 15 6.97 1.61 4.20
CA GLY A 15 6.70 3.02 4.41
C GLY A 15 6.78 3.85 3.12
N THR A 16 6.32 5.09 3.20
CA THR A 16 6.31 6.02 2.05
C THR A 16 7.72 6.43 1.62
N THR A 17 8.63 6.64 2.58
CA THR A 17 10.00 7.10 2.32
C THR A 17 11.03 5.99 2.41
N GLU A 18 10.75 4.94 3.16
CA GLU A 18 11.65 3.82 3.39
C GLU A 18 10.90 2.50 3.47
N ILE A 19 11.47 1.46 2.90
CA ILE A 19 11.07 0.07 3.10
C ILE A 19 12.06 -0.53 4.10
N LYS A 20 11.53 -1.01 5.23
CA LYS A 20 12.33 -1.59 6.32
C LYS A 20 12.07 -3.07 6.41
N GLY A 21 13.13 -3.86 6.55
CA GLY A 21 13.04 -5.27 6.92
C GLY A 21 13.86 -5.52 8.18
N ALA A 22 13.35 -6.36 9.06
CA ALA A 22 14.03 -6.73 10.29
C ALA A 22 13.89 -8.22 10.59
N VAL A 23 14.97 -8.84 11.04
CA VAL A 23 14.92 -10.18 11.63
C VAL A 23 14.68 -10.02 13.13
N MET A 24 13.65 -10.67 13.61
CA MET A 24 13.23 -10.61 15.02
C MET A 24 13.05 -12.01 15.61
N LYS A 25 13.38 -12.16 16.90
CA LYS A 25 13.03 -13.32 17.70
C LYS A 25 11.58 -13.24 18.18
N ASN A 26 11.04 -14.37 18.60
CA ASN A 26 9.67 -14.46 19.15
C ASN A 26 9.45 -13.64 20.43
N ASP A 27 10.52 -13.31 21.16
CA ASP A 27 10.48 -12.46 22.35
C ASP A 27 10.51 -10.95 22.04
N GLY A 28 10.53 -10.57 20.75
CA GLY A 28 10.62 -9.20 20.29
C GLY A 28 12.05 -8.65 20.15
N THR A 29 13.08 -9.46 20.39
CA THR A 29 14.47 -9.04 20.23
C THR A 29 14.79 -8.80 18.76
N LEU A 30 15.26 -7.59 18.42
CA LEU A 30 15.77 -7.25 17.09
C LEU A 30 17.16 -7.88 16.89
N VAL A 31 17.32 -8.68 15.84
CA VAL A 31 18.57 -9.36 15.47
C VAL A 31 19.33 -8.56 14.41
N GLN A 32 18.64 -8.19 13.34
CA GLN A 32 19.21 -7.46 12.22
C GLN A 32 18.15 -6.56 11.58
N LYS A 33 18.57 -5.41 11.05
CA LYS A 33 17.69 -4.51 10.29
C LYS A 33 18.37 -4.08 9.00
N VAL A 34 17.60 -4.02 7.93
CA VAL A 34 17.98 -3.47 6.63
C VAL A 34 16.92 -2.45 6.22
N THR A 35 17.36 -1.33 5.70
CA THR A 35 16.49 -0.27 5.18
C THR A 35 16.84 0.00 3.74
N GLN A 36 15.82 0.23 2.90
CA GLN A 36 15.95 0.66 1.52
C GLN A 36 15.10 1.91 1.30
N GLN A 37 15.67 2.90 0.63
CA GLN A 37 14.95 4.13 0.26
C GLN A 37 13.78 3.79 -0.66
N ASN A 38 12.64 4.39 -0.39
CA ASN A 38 11.45 4.36 -1.26
C ASN A 38 11.21 5.77 -1.83
N TYR A 39 10.77 5.85 -3.07
CA TYR A 39 10.67 7.10 -3.79
C TYR A 39 9.22 7.39 -4.17
N THR A 40 8.79 8.62 -3.89
CA THR A 40 7.50 9.14 -4.30
C THR A 40 7.70 10.14 -5.44
N THR A 41 7.02 9.93 -6.55
CA THR A 41 6.89 10.93 -7.61
C THR A 41 5.82 11.92 -7.20
N VAL A 42 6.18 13.19 -7.15
CA VAL A 42 5.25 14.29 -6.88
C VAL A 42 5.11 15.12 -8.14
N THR A 43 3.88 15.15 -8.68
CA THR A 43 3.55 15.97 -9.85
C THR A 43 2.44 16.94 -9.46
N ASP A 44 2.59 18.21 -9.86
CA ASP A 44 1.57 19.24 -9.63
C ASP A 44 1.13 19.35 -8.16
N SER A 45 2.03 19.45 -7.21
CA SER A 45 1.80 19.62 -5.76
C SER A 45 0.73 18.71 -5.09
N ASN A 46 -0.21 18.15 -5.87
CA ASN A 46 -1.36 17.38 -5.39
C ASN A 46 -1.33 15.88 -5.77
N ARG A 47 -0.40 15.46 -6.63
CA ARG A 47 -0.30 14.08 -7.10
C ARG A 47 0.92 13.40 -6.49
N HIS A 48 0.67 12.34 -5.74
CA HIS A 48 1.68 11.56 -5.07
C HIS A 48 1.56 10.11 -5.49
N GLU A 49 2.59 9.60 -6.19
CA GLU A 49 2.56 8.27 -6.79
C GLU A 49 3.82 7.46 -6.49
N GLN A 50 3.70 6.13 -6.49
CA GLN A 50 4.82 5.20 -6.35
C GLN A 50 4.69 4.00 -7.29
N ASP A 51 5.84 3.41 -7.68
CA ASP A 51 5.88 2.17 -8.45
C ASP A 51 5.70 0.94 -7.53
N ALA A 52 4.58 0.21 -7.68
CA ALA A 52 4.34 -1.02 -6.94
C ALA A 52 5.37 -2.12 -7.27
N ILE A 53 5.89 -2.15 -8.50
CA ILE A 53 6.92 -3.14 -8.89
C ILE A 53 8.21 -2.87 -8.12
N PHE A 54 8.50 -1.59 -7.83
CA PHE A 54 9.64 -1.24 -6.98
C PHE A 54 9.47 -1.78 -5.55
N TRP A 55 8.26 -1.74 -4.96
CA TRP A 55 8.02 -2.32 -3.64
C TRP A 55 8.40 -3.80 -3.58
N TRP A 56 7.94 -4.58 -4.57
CA TRP A 56 8.28 -6.00 -4.67
C TRP A 56 9.78 -6.23 -4.80
N LYS A 57 10.45 -5.50 -5.71
CA LYS A 57 11.91 -5.58 -5.89
C LYS A 57 12.67 -5.23 -4.63
N ALA A 58 12.21 -4.21 -3.89
CA ALA A 58 12.82 -3.78 -2.64
C ALA A 58 12.69 -4.85 -1.55
N ILE A 59 11.50 -5.47 -1.40
CA ILE A 59 11.32 -6.59 -0.48
C ILE A 59 12.22 -7.76 -0.83
N CYS A 60 12.30 -8.16 -2.10
CA CYS A 60 13.22 -9.21 -2.53
C CYS A 60 14.67 -8.89 -2.20
N SER A 61 15.12 -7.65 -2.47
CA SER A 61 16.48 -7.20 -2.16
C SER A 61 16.78 -7.23 -0.65
N VAL A 62 15.85 -6.72 0.15
CA VAL A 62 15.98 -6.70 1.62
C VAL A 62 15.95 -8.13 2.18
N SER A 63 15.05 -8.99 1.68
CA SER A 63 14.95 -10.39 2.07
C SER A 63 16.26 -11.12 1.83
N ASN A 64 16.85 -10.99 0.65
CA ASN A 64 18.12 -11.66 0.32
C ASN A 64 19.20 -11.31 1.35
N LYS A 65 19.38 -10.01 1.67
CA LYS A 65 20.37 -9.57 2.66
C LYS A 65 20.12 -10.12 4.05
N LEU A 66 18.85 -10.27 4.47
CA LEU A 66 18.48 -10.77 5.78
C LEU A 66 18.57 -12.29 5.87
N CYS A 67 18.33 -13.01 4.75
CA CYS A 67 18.38 -14.47 4.71
C CYS A 67 19.80 -15.04 4.57
N GLU A 68 20.80 -14.24 4.21
CA GLU A 68 22.19 -14.70 4.04
C GLU A 68 22.75 -15.39 5.30
N SER A 69 22.34 -14.92 6.48
CA SER A 69 22.87 -15.38 7.76
C SER A 69 21.81 -15.97 8.70
N HIS A 70 20.54 -16.02 8.27
CA HIS A 70 19.44 -16.40 9.15
C HIS A 70 18.47 -17.40 8.51
N LYS A 71 18.10 -18.44 9.26
CA LYS A 71 17.01 -19.35 8.87
C LYS A 71 15.69 -18.79 9.37
N ILE A 72 14.84 -18.36 8.43
CA ILE A 72 13.58 -17.68 8.70
C ILE A 72 12.44 -18.69 8.76
N HIS A 73 11.55 -18.54 9.76
CA HIS A 73 10.36 -19.36 9.99
C HIS A 73 9.08 -18.71 9.48
N SER A 74 8.99 -17.40 9.57
CA SER A 74 7.78 -16.67 9.18
C SER A 74 8.10 -15.28 8.63
N VAL A 75 7.17 -14.76 7.86
CA VAL A 75 7.23 -13.40 7.30
C VAL A 75 5.98 -12.65 7.72
N ILE A 76 6.14 -11.42 8.17
CA ILE A 76 5.08 -10.50 8.54
C ILE A 76 5.28 -9.24 7.70
N VAL A 77 4.21 -8.76 7.09
CA VAL A 77 4.26 -7.55 6.27
C VAL A 77 3.25 -6.55 6.78
N THR A 78 3.68 -5.31 6.94
CA THR A 78 2.85 -4.13 7.17
C THR A 78 3.31 -3.01 6.24
N GLY A 79 2.55 -1.94 6.16
CA GLY A 79 2.93 -0.80 5.35
C GLY A 79 1.84 0.26 5.24
N GLN A 80 2.09 1.23 4.38
CA GLN A 80 1.16 2.31 4.08
C GLN A 80 -0.16 1.78 3.53
N MET A 81 -1.25 2.42 3.93
CA MET A 81 -2.63 2.06 3.58
C MET A 81 -3.35 3.23 2.89
N GLN A 82 -4.59 3.02 2.46
CA GLN A 82 -5.42 3.99 1.72
C GLN A 82 -4.79 4.42 0.39
N ASN A 83 -3.96 3.56 -0.19
CA ASN A 83 -3.45 3.71 -1.55
C ASN A 83 -4.45 3.15 -2.55
N LEU A 84 -4.40 3.63 -3.78
CA LEU A 84 -5.18 3.06 -4.88
C LEU A 84 -4.22 2.37 -5.85
N LEU A 85 -4.07 1.05 -5.71
CA LEU A 85 -3.35 0.19 -6.63
C LEU A 85 -4.35 -0.60 -7.46
N LEU A 86 -4.34 -0.41 -8.78
CA LEU A 86 -5.23 -1.06 -9.73
C LEU A 86 -4.49 -2.13 -10.52
N LEU A 87 -5.00 -3.36 -10.49
CA LEU A 87 -4.40 -4.51 -11.15
C LEU A 87 -5.29 -5.02 -12.28
N ASN A 88 -4.65 -5.52 -13.34
CA ASN A 88 -5.32 -6.26 -14.41
C ASN A 88 -5.59 -7.73 -14.02
N THR A 89 -6.15 -8.51 -14.92
CA THR A 89 -6.47 -9.94 -14.73
C THR A 89 -5.22 -10.82 -14.50
N LYS A 90 -4.03 -10.32 -14.80
CA LYS A 90 -2.74 -11.02 -14.58
C LYS A 90 -2.07 -10.62 -13.27
N GLY A 91 -2.70 -9.75 -12.46
CA GLY A 91 -2.11 -9.22 -11.23
C GLY A 91 -1.05 -8.14 -11.46
N SER A 92 -0.91 -7.62 -12.68
CA SER A 92 0.05 -6.56 -12.97
C SER A 92 -0.57 -5.18 -12.74
N PRO A 93 0.17 -4.22 -12.14
CA PRO A 93 -0.25 -2.84 -12.02
C PRO A 93 -0.61 -2.23 -13.38
N LEU A 94 -1.71 -1.50 -13.42
CA LEU A 94 -2.17 -0.80 -14.61
C LEU A 94 -1.54 0.59 -14.75
N GLN A 95 -1.10 1.14 -13.64
CA GLN A 95 -0.44 2.44 -13.52
C GLN A 95 0.33 2.52 -12.20
N GLU A 96 1.02 3.65 -11.97
CA GLU A 96 1.58 4.01 -10.66
C GLU A 96 0.48 4.02 -9.59
N VAL A 97 0.88 3.67 -8.37
CA VAL A 97 -0.01 3.65 -7.20
C VAL A 97 -0.33 5.07 -6.76
N ILE A 98 -1.60 5.42 -6.69
CA ILE A 98 -2.02 6.70 -6.10
C ILE A 98 -1.99 6.59 -4.58
N LEU A 99 -1.11 7.36 -3.95
CA LEU A 99 -0.86 7.27 -2.51
C LEU A 99 -1.98 7.87 -1.65
N TYR A 100 -1.98 7.53 -0.36
CA TYR A 100 -2.90 8.06 0.65
C TYR A 100 -2.84 9.60 0.77
N SER A 101 -1.69 10.21 0.49
CA SER A 101 -1.48 11.67 0.54
C SER A 101 -1.89 12.42 -0.74
N ASP A 102 -2.28 11.69 -1.78
CA ASP A 102 -2.70 12.27 -3.06
C ASP A 102 -4.06 12.95 -2.92
N GLN A 103 -4.18 14.15 -3.47
CA GLN A 103 -5.38 14.98 -3.36
C GLN A 103 -6.02 15.31 -4.72
N ARG A 104 -5.70 14.53 -5.79
CA ARG A 104 -6.25 14.79 -7.13
C ARG A 104 -7.78 14.72 -7.22
N SER A 105 -8.43 14.01 -6.30
CA SER A 105 -9.87 13.72 -6.33
C SER A 105 -10.71 14.67 -5.45
N ILE A 106 -10.32 15.95 -5.36
CA ILE A 106 -11.07 16.98 -4.61
C ILE A 106 -12.50 17.11 -5.15
N GLU A 107 -12.67 17.27 -6.47
CA GLU A 107 -13.99 17.43 -7.09
C GLU A 107 -14.90 16.22 -6.84
N GLU A 108 -14.34 15.01 -6.92
CA GLU A 108 -15.08 13.78 -6.69
C GLU A 108 -15.48 13.63 -5.22
N SER A 109 -14.65 14.08 -4.30
CA SER A 109 -14.99 14.09 -2.87
C SER A 109 -16.11 15.11 -2.56
N GLU A 110 -16.08 16.29 -3.15
CA GLU A 110 -17.14 17.30 -3.02
C GLU A 110 -18.46 16.78 -3.62
N TRP A 111 -18.39 16.12 -4.77
CA TRP A 111 -19.56 15.48 -5.38
C TRP A 111 -20.15 14.39 -4.47
N LEU A 112 -19.32 13.56 -3.82
CA LEU A 112 -19.77 12.55 -2.86
C LEU A 112 -20.54 13.19 -1.70
N LEU A 113 -20.04 14.27 -1.11
CA LEU A 113 -20.69 14.98 -0.01
C LEU A 113 -22.10 15.50 -0.36
N GLN A 114 -22.32 15.82 -1.63
CA GLN A 114 -23.62 16.31 -2.12
C GLN A 114 -24.57 15.16 -2.52
N ASN A 115 -24.08 13.92 -2.55
CA ASN A 115 -24.87 12.78 -2.99
C ASN A 115 -25.70 12.22 -1.84
N SER A 116 -26.98 11.91 -2.09
CA SER A 116 -27.90 11.37 -1.09
C SER A 116 -27.43 10.05 -0.45
N CYS A 117 -26.66 9.25 -1.19
CA CYS A 117 -26.09 8.00 -0.66
C CYS A 117 -24.90 8.21 0.30
N TYR A 118 -24.37 9.42 0.40
CA TYR A 118 -23.19 9.69 1.23
C TYR A 118 -23.45 9.47 2.72
N LEU A 119 -24.56 9.95 3.22
CA LEU A 119 -24.94 9.78 4.65
C LEU A 119 -25.11 8.31 5.00
N ASP A 120 -25.71 7.52 4.09
CA ASP A 120 -25.85 6.07 4.26
C ASP A 120 -24.49 5.37 4.26
N LEU A 121 -23.56 5.81 3.39
CA LEU A 121 -22.19 5.28 3.33
C LEU A 121 -21.46 5.55 4.65
N VAL A 122 -21.49 6.78 5.15
CA VAL A 122 -20.85 7.16 6.42
C VAL A 122 -21.47 6.40 7.59
N ALA A 123 -22.79 6.30 7.64
CA ALA A 123 -23.50 5.57 8.69
C ALA A 123 -23.13 4.07 8.74
N LYS A 124 -22.91 3.45 7.58
CA LYS A 124 -22.54 2.02 7.47
C LYS A 124 -21.07 1.75 7.71
N THR A 125 -20.20 2.64 7.29
CA THR A 125 -18.73 2.42 7.31
C THR A 125 -18.02 3.09 8.45
N GLY A 126 -18.62 4.11 9.06
CA GLY A 126 -17.99 4.99 10.05
C GLY A 126 -16.89 5.90 9.46
N ASN A 127 -16.74 5.92 8.11
CA ASN A 127 -15.67 6.65 7.42
C ASN A 127 -16.24 7.81 6.61
N GLU A 128 -15.81 9.01 6.96
CA GLU A 128 -16.03 10.20 6.12
C GLU A 128 -15.13 10.15 4.89
N GLN A 129 -15.67 10.65 3.78
CA GLN A 129 -14.95 10.69 2.51
C GLN A 129 -14.36 12.08 2.27
N GLY A 130 -13.08 12.12 1.94
CA GLY A 130 -12.37 13.32 1.56
C GLY A 130 -11.53 13.09 0.30
N PRO A 131 -10.74 14.09 -0.13
CA PRO A 131 -9.93 13.98 -1.36
C PRO A 131 -8.94 12.82 -1.38
N THR A 132 -8.49 12.40 -0.20
CA THR A 132 -7.54 11.29 -0.04
C THR A 132 -8.19 9.92 0.07
N SER A 133 -9.53 9.85 0.10
CA SER A 133 -10.28 8.60 0.26
C SER A 133 -10.20 7.72 -0.98
N LEU A 134 -10.22 6.41 -0.78
CA LEU A 134 -10.20 5.42 -1.86
C LEU A 134 -11.36 5.58 -2.83
N LEU A 135 -12.57 5.83 -2.32
CA LEU A 135 -13.75 6.00 -3.16
C LEU A 135 -13.66 7.23 -4.05
N ALA A 136 -13.21 8.37 -3.52
CA ALA A 136 -13.00 9.58 -4.31
C ALA A 136 -11.95 9.36 -5.41
N LYS A 137 -10.82 8.72 -5.09
CA LYS A 137 -9.80 8.35 -6.06
C LYS A 137 -10.31 7.41 -7.13
N LEU A 138 -11.12 6.41 -6.77
CA LEU A 138 -11.70 5.48 -7.73
C LEU A 138 -12.70 6.17 -8.67
N LEU A 139 -13.49 7.11 -8.16
CA LEU A 139 -14.37 7.94 -8.99
C LEU A 139 -13.57 8.82 -9.94
N TRP A 140 -12.45 9.38 -9.46
CA TRP A 140 -11.54 10.13 -10.32
C TRP A 140 -11.00 9.28 -11.47
N ILE A 141 -10.53 8.05 -11.19
CA ILE A 141 -10.09 7.10 -12.24
C ILE A 141 -11.22 6.81 -13.23
N LYS A 142 -12.42 6.54 -12.74
CA LYS A 142 -13.58 6.27 -13.61
C LYS A 142 -13.90 7.44 -14.56
N LYS A 143 -13.76 8.68 -14.07
CA LYS A 143 -14.05 9.91 -14.82
C LYS A 143 -12.92 10.29 -15.79
N HIS A 144 -11.67 10.24 -15.32
CA HIS A 144 -10.53 10.80 -16.06
C HIS A 144 -9.67 9.76 -16.78
N GLN A 145 -9.79 8.47 -16.40
CA GLN A 145 -9.04 7.36 -16.96
C GLN A 145 -9.94 6.13 -17.19
N PRO A 146 -11.03 6.27 -17.98
CA PRO A 146 -12.04 5.21 -18.16
C PRO A 146 -11.45 3.91 -18.73
N GLU A 147 -10.40 3.98 -19.53
CA GLU A 147 -9.70 2.81 -20.04
C GLU A 147 -8.98 2.01 -18.95
N ILE A 148 -8.34 2.69 -17.99
CA ILE A 148 -7.72 2.07 -16.82
C ILE A 148 -8.82 1.42 -15.96
N PHE A 149 -9.90 2.18 -15.69
CA PHE A 149 -11.03 1.68 -14.93
C PHE A 149 -11.63 0.40 -15.54
N SER A 150 -11.83 0.37 -16.86
CA SER A 150 -12.40 -0.80 -17.56
C SER A 150 -11.50 -2.03 -17.57
N LYS A 151 -10.18 -1.85 -17.48
CA LYS A 151 -9.18 -2.94 -17.42
C LYS A 151 -8.90 -3.41 -16.00
N THR A 152 -9.41 -2.69 -14.98
CA THR A 152 -9.20 -3.02 -13.58
C THR A 152 -9.98 -4.28 -13.20
N ASN A 153 -9.27 -5.28 -12.72
CA ASN A 153 -9.83 -6.51 -12.19
C ASN A 153 -9.82 -6.56 -10.66
N CYS A 154 -8.81 -5.95 -10.06
CA CYS A 154 -8.62 -5.92 -8.61
C CYS A 154 -8.12 -4.56 -8.16
N LEU A 155 -8.54 -4.14 -6.95
CA LEU A 155 -8.09 -2.96 -6.25
C LEU A 155 -7.46 -3.41 -4.93
N LEU A 156 -6.23 -2.94 -4.66
CA LEU A 156 -5.53 -3.18 -3.40
C LEU A 156 -5.34 -1.84 -2.68
N PRO A 157 -5.80 -1.74 -1.40
CA PRO A 157 -5.72 -0.50 -0.63
C PRO A 157 -4.42 -0.33 0.16
N GLY A 158 -3.62 -1.37 0.33
CA GLY A 158 -2.39 -1.37 1.11
C GLY A 158 -1.17 -1.82 0.31
N ALA A 159 -0.01 -1.31 0.68
CA ALA A 159 1.25 -1.77 0.09
C ALA A 159 1.53 -3.24 0.46
N SER A 160 1.16 -3.65 1.67
CA SER A 160 1.27 -5.04 2.15
C SER A 160 0.38 -6.02 1.39
N ASP A 161 -0.67 -5.56 0.73
CA ASP A 161 -1.60 -6.42 -0.01
C ASP A 161 -1.03 -6.88 -1.36
N TYR A 162 0.00 -6.17 -1.83
CA TYR A 162 0.61 -6.42 -3.15
C TYR A 162 1.84 -7.34 -3.10
N VAL A 163 2.51 -7.46 -1.97
CA VAL A 163 3.81 -8.13 -1.82
C VAL A 163 3.77 -9.49 -1.14
#